data_81ae5540af7e5bd4c2681ccfd7276ddc
#
_entry.id   81ae5540af7e5bd4c2681ccfd7276ddc
#
_cell.length_a   1.000
_cell.length_b   1.000
_cell.length_c   1.000
_cell.angle_alpha   90.00
_cell.angle_beta   90.00
_cell.angle_gamma   90.00
#
_symmetry.space_group_name_H-M   'P 1'
#
loop_
_entity.id
_entity.type
_entity.pdbx_description
1 polymer ?
#
loop_
_entity_poly.entity_id
_entity_poly.type
_entity_poly.pdbx_seq_one_letter_code
_entity_poly.pdbx_strand_id
1 'polypeptide(L)'
;FRIETRTVDLTPVRAAELEALKSVTEMTDAARANIAPRLRMTTLYAVAAAEGRLVAGTGNRSEAYVGYFTKWGDGAHDFNPIADLTVTEIYEFLRFLGAPACVIEKAPSAGLFDGQTDESEMGLSYADLDAFLLTGKTDSAAEEKIRKMHAASEHKRAPIATYRG
;
A
#
# COMPACT_ATOMS: atom_id res chain seq x y z
N PHE A 1 0.80 -19.27 -13.25
CA PHE A 1 2.22 -19.00 -13.52
C PHE A 1 3.07 -19.95 -12.69
N ARG A 2 4.14 -20.50 -13.30
CA ARG A 2 5.14 -21.28 -12.58
C ARG A 2 6.31 -20.35 -12.26
N ILE A 3 6.26 -19.72 -11.08
CA ILE A 3 7.34 -18.85 -10.59
C ILE A 3 7.90 -19.45 -9.29
N GLU A 4 9.19 -19.28 -9.08
CA GLU A 4 9.83 -19.60 -7.81
C GLU A 4 9.33 -18.62 -6.74
N THR A 5 8.95 -19.15 -5.58
CA THR A 5 8.54 -18.34 -4.44
C THR A 5 9.42 -18.65 -3.24
N ARG A 6 9.64 -17.62 -2.39
CA ARG A 6 10.38 -17.74 -1.14
C ARG A 6 9.57 -17.11 -0.03
N THR A 7 9.57 -17.73 1.14
CA THR A 7 8.87 -17.24 2.31
C THR A 7 9.86 -16.91 3.41
N VAL A 8 9.77 -15.72 3.97
CA VAL A 8 10.52 -15.30 5.15
C VAL A 8 9.51 -14.93 6.24
N ASP A 9 9.53 -15.66 7.36
CA ASP A 9 8.70 -15.31 8.52
C ASP A 9 9.31 -14.14 9.29
N LEU A 10 8.64 -13.00 9.27
CA LEU A 10 9.05 -11.78 9.95
C LEU A 10 8.35 -11.60 11.31
N THR A 11 7.53 -12.54 11.74
CA THR A 11 6.82 -12.49 13.02
C THR A 11 7.76 -12.30 14.21
N PRO A 12 8.87 -13.08 14.34
CA PRO A 12 9.82 -12.89 15.44
C PRO A 12 10.52 -11.53 15.41
N VAL A 13 10.86 -11.04 14.20
CA VAL A 13 11.55 -9.74 14.02
C VAL A 13 10.62 -8.61 14.44
N ARG A 14 9.36 -8.64 14.01
CA ARG A 14 8.35 -7.65 14.41
C ARG A 14 8.12 -7.66 15.92
N ALA A 15 8.07 -8.84 16.54
CA ALA A 15 7.87 -8.97 17.98
C ALA A 15 9.06 -8.34 18.76
N ALA A 16 10.29 -8.61 18.33
CA ALA A 16 11.50 -8.07 18.93
C ALA A 16 11.56 -6.53 18.82
N GLU A 17 11.21 -5.98 17.66
CA GLU A 17 11.17 -4.53 17.45
C GLU A 17 10.12 -3.85 18.34
N LEU A 18 8.91 -4.41 18.40
CA LEU A 18 7.84 -3.91 19.27
C LEU A 18 8.25 -3.94 20.75
N GLU A 19 8.95 -5.00 21.18
CA GLU A 19 9.43 -5.10 22.56
C GLU A 19 10.50 -4.03 22.86
N ALA A 20 11.46 -3.84 21.97
CA ALA A 20 12.49 -2.83 22.11
C ALA A 20 11.91 -1.39 22.21
N LEU A 21 10.85 -1.09 21.48
CA LEU A 21 10.21 0.22 21.47
C LEU A 21 9.41 0.54 22.74
N LYS A 22 9.01 -0.47 23.53
CA LYS A 22 8.24 -0.25 24.77
C LYS A 22 8.97 0.64 25.78
N SER A 23 10.29 0.59 25.81
CA SER A 23 11.11 1.42 26.70
C SER A 23 11.30 2.86 26.21
N VAL A 24 10.90 3.14 24.98
CA VAL A 24 11.14 4.43 24.30
C VAL A 24 9.86 5.27 24.23
N THR A 25 8.75 4.66 23.85
CA THR A 25 7.48 5.37 23.65
C THR A 25 6.28 4.44 23.72
N GLU A 26 5.13 5.00 24.05
CA GLU A 26 3.85 4.32 23.87
C GLU A 26 3.43 4.37 22.40
N MET A 27 3.26 3.18 21.82
CA MET A 27 2.96 3.03 20.39
C MET A 27 1.46 3.10 20.13
N THR A 28 1.05 3.95 19.21
CA THR A 28 -0.32 3.93 18.65
C THR A 28 -0.53 2.71 17.76
N ASP A 29 -1.77 2.30 17.53
CA ASP A 29 -2.10 1.17 16.64
C ASP A 29 -1.59 1.39 15.22
N ALA A 30 -1.73 2.61 14.69
CA ALA A 30 -1.19 2.97 13.38
C ALA A 30 0.34 2.84 13.31
N ALA A 31 1.05 3.25 14.37
CA ALA A 31 2.51 3.09 14.42
C ALA A 31 2.91 1.61 14.44
N ARG A 32 2.21 0.78 15.25
CA ARG A 32 2.42 -0.68 15.31
C ARG A 32 2.15 -1.36 13.98
N ALA A 33 1.06 -0.98 13.28
CA ALA A 33 0.68 -1.52 11.98
C ALA A 33 1.75 -1.23 10.92
N ASN A 34 2.28 -0.01 10.90
CA ASN A 34 3.29 0.43 9.93
C ASN A 34 4.69 -0.20 10.09
N ILE A 35 4.97 -0.94 11.16
CA ILE A 35 6.21 -1.72 11.30
C ILE A 35 6.24 -2.86 10.29
N ALA A 36 5.15 -3.61 10.14
CA ALA A 36 5.11 -4.78 9.27
C ALA A 36 5.48 -4.49 7.81
N PRO A 37 4.88 -3.50 7.11
CA PRO A 37 5.26 -3.18 5.73
C PRO A 37 6.70 -2.66 5.61
N ARG A 38 7.24 -1.98 6.63
CA ARG A 38 8.66 -1.56 6.63
C ARG A 38 9.63 -2.71 6.78
N LEU A 39 9.34 -3.69 7.61
CA LEU A 39 10.12 -4.92 7.71
C LEU A 39 10.09 -5.73 6.41
N ARG A 40 8.92 -5.82 5.76
CA ARG A 40 8.80 -6.44 4.42
C ARG A 40 9.68 -5.72 3.40
N MET A 41 9.63 -4.40 3.35
CA MET A 41 10.47 -3.59 2.47
C MET A 41 11.96 -3.85 2.71
N THR A 42 12.41 -3.80 3.95
CA THR A 42 13.82 -4.07 4.31
C THR A 42 14.25 -5.46 3.85
N THR A 43 13.41 -6.47 4.03
CA THR A 43 13.68 -7.85 3.62
C THR A 43 13.75 -7.99 2.09
N LEU A 44 12.80 -7.37 1.37
CA LEU A 44 12.77 -7.39 -0.10
C LEU A 44 14.03 -6.75 -0.69
N TYR A 45 14.42 -5.57 -0.20
CA TYR A 45 15.63 -4.90 -0.65
C TYR A 45 16.91 -5.64 -0.28
N ALA A 46 16.97 -6.30 0.88
CA ALA A 46 18.11 -7.13 1.25
C ALA A 46 18.29 -8.32 0.30
N VAL A 47 17.20 -9.02 -0.03
CA VAL A 47 17.23 -10.13 -0.99
C VAL A 47 17.55 -9.63 -2.40
N ALA A 48 16.92 -8.54 -2.84
CA ALA A 48 17.15 -7.95 -4.14
C ALA A 48 18.61 -7.54 -4.32
N ALA A 49 19.20 -6.87 -3.33
CA ALA A 49 20.60 -6.47 -3.35
C ALA A 49 21.56 -7.67 -3.41
N ALA A 50 21.29 -8.73 -2.63
CA ALA A 50 22.10 -9.94 -2.63
C ALA A 50 22.07 -10.69 -3.97
N GLU A 51 20.98 -10.57 -4.73
CA GLU A 51 20.77 -11.28 -6.00
C GLU A 51 20.92 -10.36 -7.24
N GLY A 52 21.28 -9.10 -7.08
CA GLY A 52 21.40 -8.15 -8.18
C GLY A 52 20.07 -7.89 -8.89
N ARG A 53 18.99 -7.78 -8.15
CA ARG A 53 17.61 -7.59 -8.65
C ARG A 53 17.02 -6.25 -8.22
N LEU A 54 15.93 -5.86 -8.86
CA LEU A 54 15.12 -4.70 -8.51
C LEU A 54 13.84 -5.16 -7.76
N VAL A 55 13.33 -4.28 -6.91
CA VAL A 55 12.06 -4.48 -6.20
C VAL A 55 10.93 -3.87 -7.03
N ALA A 56 9.95 -4.70 -7.40
CA ALA A 56 8.72 -4.26 -8.06
C ALA A 56 7.69 -3.80 -7.04
N GLY A 57 7.12 -2.61 -7.26
CA GLY A 57 5.98 -2.10 -6.51
C GLY A 57 4.68 -2.78 -6.90
N THR A 58 3.73 -2.78 -5.98
CA THR A 58 2.40 -3.39 -6.13
C THR A 58 1.26 -2.43 -5.80
N GLY A 59 1.55 -1.17 -5.45
CA GLY A 59 0.54 -0.15 -5.20
C GLY A 59 -0.09 0.35 -6.49
N ASN A 60 -1.36 0.68 -6.45
CA ASN A 60 -2.11 1.17 -7.61
C ASN A 60 -2.31 2.70 -7.55
N ARG A 61 -2.89 3.27 -8.62
CA ARG A 61 -3.16 4.70 -8.73
C ARG A 61 -4.12 5.20 -7.65
N SER A 62 -5.15 4.43 -7.33
CA SER A 62 -6.18 4.80 -6.35
C SER A 62 -5.59 4.89 -4.95
N GLU A 63 -4.84 3.88 -4.52
CA GLU A 63 -4.09 3.89 -3.26
C GLU A 63 -3.09 5.03 -3.19
N ALA A 64 -2.31 5.23 -4.25
CA ALA A 64 -1.31 6.29 -4.31
C ALA A 64 -1.94 7.68 -4.20
N TYR A 65 -3.11 7.90 -4.83
CA TYR A 65 -3.77 9.20 -4.83
C TYR A 65 -4.21 9.63 -3.43
N VAL A 66 -4.84 8.74 -2.68
CA VAL A 66 -5.30 9.02 -1.30
C VAL A 66 -4.24 8.74 -0.23
N GLY A 67 -3.05 8.26 -0.64
CA GLY A 67 -1.95 7.94 0.26
C GLY A 67 -2.19 6.70 1.12
N TYR A 68 -2.99 5.76 0.64
CA TYR A 68 -3.26 4.49 1.31
C TYR A 68 -2.13 3.51 1.09
N PHE A 69 -0.98 3.83 1.64
CA PHE A 69 0.24 3.02 1.68
C PHE A 69 1.15 3.50 2.81
N THR A 70 2.07 2.67 3.24
CA THR A 70 3.09 3.03 4.22
C THR A 70 4.30 3.64 3.53
N LYS A 71 4.57 4.93 3.81
CA LYS A 71 5.81 5.58 3.35
C LYS A 71 7.03 4.81 3.86
N TRP A 72 7.94 4.44 2.95
CA TRP A 72 9.11 3.60 3.23
C TRP A 72 8.76 2.19 3.72
N GLY A 73 7.56 1.71 3.38
CA GLY A 73 7.15 0.33 3.49
C GLY A 73 6.79 -0.18 2.09
N ASP A 74 5.52 -0.52 1.87
CA ASP A 74 4.99 -0.90 0.55
C ASP A 74 5.05 0.22 -0.50
N GLY A 75 5.16 1.48 -0.06
CA GLY A 75 5.42 2.62 -0.96
C GLY A 75 6.86 2.71 -1.48
N ALA A 76 7.79 1.84 -1.04
CA ALA A 76 9.16 1.82 -1.53
C ALA A 76 9.37 0.70 -2.55
N HIS A 77 9.82 1.06 -3.74
CA HIS A 77 10.10 0.15 -4.85
C HIS A 77 11.01 0.84 -5.88
N ASP A 78 11.65 0.06 -6.75
CA ASP A 78 12.49 0.57 -7.81
C ASP A 78 11.70 0.89 -9.08
N PHE A 79 10.62 0.12 -9.32
CA PHE A 79 9.64 0.37 -10.39
C PHE A 79 8.27 -0.17 -9.99
N ASN A 80 7.21 0.32 -10.62
CA ASN A 80 5.86 -0.14 -10.34
C ASN A 80 5.04 -0.27 -11.64
N PRO A 81 4.79 -1.50 -12.12
CA PRO A 81 4.14 -1.72 -13.41
C PRO A 81 2.64 -1.42 -13.43
N ILE A 82 2.01 -1.23 -12.26
CA ILE A 82 0.56 -0.97 -12.12
C ILE A 82 0.26 0.39 -11.47
N ALA A 83 1.26 1.26 -11.36
CA ALA A 83 1.13 2.55 -10.68
C ALA A 83 0.06 3.48 -11.29
N ASP A 84 -0.19 3.35 -12.58
CA ASP A 84 -1.14 4.19 -13.32
C ASP A 84 -2.55 3.60 -13.42
N LEU A 85 -2.74 2.34 -12.96
CA LEU A 85 -4.03 1.66 -13.00
C LEU A 85 -4.83 1.95 -11.74
N THR A 86 -6.11 2.28 -11.90
CA THR A 86 -7.08 2.31 -10.81
C THR A 86 -7.43 0.89 -10.36
N VAL A 87 -8.07 0.73 -9.21
CA VAL A 87 -8.53 -0.59 -8.73
C VAL A 87 -9.51 -1.22 -9.71
N THR A 88 -10.43 -0.44 -10.27
CA THR A 88 -11.37 -0.91 -11.30
C THR A 88 -10.65 -1.46 -12.52
N GLU A 89 -9.67 -0.73 -13.06
CA GLU A 89 -8.86 -1.17 -14.20
C GLU A 89 -8.02 -2.42 -13.87
N ILE A 90 -7.52 -2.55 -12.64
CA ILE A 90 -6.81 -3.76 -12.19
C ILE A 90 -7.74 -4.97 -12.20
N TYR A 91 -8.99 -4.86 -11.75
CA TYR A 91 -9.94 -5.97 -11.83
C TYR A 91 -10.30 -6.34 -13.26
N GLU A 92 -10.41 -5.39 -14.17
CA GLU A 92 -10.58 -5.66 -15.61
C GLU A 92 -9.36 -6.40 -16.17
N PHE A 93 -8.16 -5.94 -15.83
CA PHE A 93 -6.92 -6.58 -16.24
C PHE A 93 -6.77 -7.99 -15.68
N LEU A 94 -7.13 -8.25 -14.43
CA LEU A 94 -7.12 -9.58 -13.83
C LEU A 94 -8.10 -10.54 -14.56
N ARG A 95 -9.28 -10.06 -14.94
CA ARG A 95 -10.24 -10.86 -15.72
C ARG A 95 -9.69 -11.17 -17.11
N PHE A 96 -9.08 -10.20 -17.78
CA PHE A 96 -8.42 -10.39 -19.07
C PHE A 96 -7.29 -11.43 -19.00
N LEU A 97 -6.50 -11.44 -17.92
CA LEU A 97 -5.44 -12.42 -17.68
C LEU A 97 -5.95 -13.81 -17.27
N GLY A 98 -7.25 -13.99 -17.04
CA GLY A 98 -7.81 -15.24 -16.55
C GLY A 98 -7.39 -15.57 -15.11
N ALA A 99 -7.24 -14.56 -14.26
CA ALA A 99 -6.90 -14.76 -12.87
C ALA A 99 -7.94 -15.63 -12.15
N PRO A 100 -7.55 -16.47 -11.17
CA PRO A 100 -8.48 -17.31 -10.43
C PRO A 100 -9.55 -16.48 -9.70
N ALA A 101 -10.79 -17.00 -9.61
CA ALA A 101 -11.91 -16.34 -8.94
C ALA A 101 -11.56 -15.92 -7.50
N CYS A 102 -10.86 -16.77 -6.76
CA CYS A 102 -10.43 -16.46 -5.38
C CYS A 102 -9.51 -15.22 -5.27
N VAL A 103 -8.89 -14.79 -6.36
CA VAL A 103 -8.11 -13.52 -6.41
C VAL A 103 -9.02 -12.36 -6.77
N ILE A 104 -9.91 -12.55 -7.77
CA ILE A 104 -10.80 -11.50 -8.26
C ILE A 104 -11.89 -11.15 -7.22
N GLU A 105 -12.40 -12.15 -6.50
CA GLU A 105 -13.49 -12.00 -5.54
C GLU A 105 -13.02 -11.56 -4.14
N LYS A 106 -11.70 -11.58 -3.91
CA LYS A 106 -11.15 -11.15 -2.63
C LYS A 106 -11.22 -9.63 -2.50
N ALA A 107 -11.88 -9.15 -1.42
CA ALA A 107 -11.89 -7.73 -1.11
C ALA A 107 -10.46 -7.21 -0.86
N PRO A 108 -10.10 -6.02 -1.38
CA PRO A 108 -8.81 -5.39 -1.10
C PRO A 108 -8.60 -5.20 0.40
N SER A 109 -7.41 -5.60 0.88
CA SER A 109 -7.06 -5.49 2.30
C SER A 109 -5.55 -5.43 2.47
N ALA A 110 -5.07 -4.53 3.33
CA ALA A 110 -3.67 -4.49 3.74
C ALA A 110 -3.26 -5.71 4.60
N GLY A 111 -4.21 -6.48 5.12
CA GLY A 111 -3.98 -7.71 5.89
C GLY A 111 -3.21 -7.47 7.19
N LEU A 112 -3.44 -6.37 7.85
CA LEU A 112 -2.75 -6.00 9.10
C LEU A 112 -3.48 -6.52 10.34
N PHE A 113 -4.78 -6.76 10.23
CA PHE A 113 -5.64 -7.36 11.27
C PHE A 113 -6.86 -8.05 10.66
N ASP A 114 -7.48 -8.95 11.44
CA ASP A 114 -8.62 -9.76 10.99
C ASP A 114 -9.84 -8.89 10.65
N GLY A 115 -10.48 -9.20 9.52
CA GLY A 115 -11.68 -8.49 9.05
C GLY A 115 -11.43 -7.11 8.45
N GLN A 116 -10.18 -6.68 8.32
CA GLN A 116 -9.84 -5.43 7.66
C GLN A 116 -10.18 -5.49 6.17
N THR A 117 -10.85 -4.42 5.68
CA THR A 117 -10.90 -4.09 4.26
C THR A 117 -10.46 -2.65 4.09
N ASP A 118 -9.83 -2.35 2.96
CA ASP A 118 -9.34 -1.01 2.66
C ASP A 118 -10.48 0.01 2.68
N GLU A 119 -11.62 -0.32 2.07
CA GLU A 119 -12.79 0.55 2.02
C GLU A 119 -13.37 0.84 3.41
N SER A 120 -13.41 -0.16 4.31
CA SER A 120 -13.88 0.04 5.68
C SER A 120 -12.95 0.93 6.49
N GLU A 121 -11.64 0.81 6.28
CA GLU A 121 -10.64 1.62 6.97
C GLU A 121 -10.61 3.05 6.42
N MET A 122 -10.62 3.20 5.12
CA MET A 122 -10.71 4.51 4.47
C MET A 122 -12.08 5.16 4.70
N GLY A 123 -13.15 4.35 4.86
CA GLY A 123 -14.54 4.80 4.82
C GLY A 123 -14.88 5.46 3.49
N LEU A 124 -14.32 4.95 2.41
CA LEU A 124 -14.46 5.42 1.03
C LEU A 124 -14.43 4.19 0.12
N SER A 125 -15.37 4.09 -0.84
CA SER A 125 -15.36 3.02 -1.80
C SER A 125 -14.34 3.26 -2.91
N TYR A 126 -13.73 2.19 -3.44
CA TYR A 126 -12.89 2.30 -4.63
C TYR A 126 -13.70 2.72 -5.86
N ALA A 127 -14.97 2.38 -5.92
CA ALA A 127 -15.84 2.82 -7.01
C ALA A 127 -15.96 4.35 -7.08
N ASP A 128 -16.17 5.02 -5.93
CA ASP A 128 -16.23 6.48 -5.87
C ASP A 128 -14.87 7.13 -6.15
N LEU A 129 -13.82 6.56 -5.59
CA LEU A 129 -12.46 7.05 -5.80
C LEU A 129 -12.06 6.95 -7.28
N ASP A 130 -12.29 5.80 -7.91
CA ASP A 130 -11.92 5.57 -9.30
C ASP A 130 -12.80 6.41 -10.26
N ALA A 131 -14.10 6.56 -9.97
CA ALA A 131 -14.95 7.48 -10.72
C ALA A 131 -14.40 8.90 -10.67
N PHE A 132 -13.98 9.39 -9.50
CA PHE A 132 -13.34 10.69 -9.35
C PHE A 132 -12.03 10.78 -10.16
N LEU A 133 -11.17 9.77 -10.08
CA LEU A 133 -9.87 9.78 -10.77
C LEU A 133 -10.00 9.73 -12.30
N LEU A 134 -11.01 9.02 -12.82
CA LEU A 134 -11.22 8.82 -14.25
C LEU A 134 -12.03 9.95 -14.89
N THR A 135 -13.02 10.50 -14.17
CA THR A 135 -13.98 11.46 -14.74
C THR A 135 -13.95 12.86 -14.09
N GLY A 136 -13.25 12.99 -12.96
CA GLY A 136 -13.26 14.21 -12.13
C GLY A 136 -14.56 14.41 -11.35
N LYS A 137 -15.46 13.40 -11.30
CA LYS A 137 -16.77 13.50 -10.66
C LYS A 137 -17.07 12.28 -9.80
N THR A 138 -17.64 12.53 -8.63
CA THR A 138 -18.24 11.52 -7.75
C THR A 138 -19.27 12.20 -6.84
N ASP A 139 -19.82 11.47 -5.87
CA ASP A 139 -20.66 12.07 -4.83
C ASP A 139 -19.92 13.17 -4.06
N SER A 140 -20.60 14.23 -3.66
CA SER A 140 -19.98 15.40 -3.03
C SER A 140 -19.27 15.09 -1.72
N ALA A 141 -19.81 14.17 -0.91
CA ALA A 141 -19.19 13.75 0.34
C ALA A 141 -17.95 12.89 0.10
N ALA A 142 -18.01 12.00 -0.90
CA ALA A 142 -16.86 11.22 -1.34
C ALA A 142 -15.75 12.12 -1.90
N GLU A 143 -16.10 13.11 -2.73
CA GLU A 143 -15.14 14.07 -3.29
C GLU A 143 -14.40 14.86 -2.20
N GLU A 144 -15.13 15.41 -1.23
CA GLU A 144 -14.53 16.13 -0.09
C GLU A 144 -13.54 15.24 0.66
N LYS A 145 -13.92 13.99 0.94
CA LYS A 145 -13.08 13.02 1.61
C LYS A 145 -11.83 12.67 0.82
N ILE A 146 -11.96 12.40 -0.48
CA ILE A 146 -10.86 12.12 -1.39
C ILE A 146 -9.85 13.27 -1.38
N ARG A 147 -10.31 14.49 -1.53
CA ARG A 147 -9.45 15.70 -1.53
C ARG A 147 -8.75 15.88 -0.18
N LYS A 148 -9.43 15.64 0.93
CA LYS A 148 -8.87 15.71 2.28
C LYS A 148 -7.77 14.66 2.48
N MET A 149 -8.01 13.40 2.10
CA MET A 149 -7.01 12.33 2.19
C MET A 149 -5.81 12.62 1.29
N HIS A 150 -6.05 13.09 0.07
CA HIS A 150 -5.00 13.48 -0.86
C HIS A 150 -4.08 14.54 -0.25
N ALA A 151 -4.65 15.63 0.24
CA ALA A 151 -3.89 16.72 0.87
C ALA A 151 -3.12 16.27 2.13
N ALA A 152 -3.76 15.51 3.01
CA ALA A 152 -3.13 15.01 4.23
C ALA A 152 -1.95 14.06 3.97
N SER A 153 -1.97 13.36 2.84
CA SER A 153 -0.94 12.39 2.45
C SER A 153 0.10 12.93 1.46
N GLU A 154 0.09 14.23 1.17
CA GLU A 154 1.02 14.86 0.20
C GLU A 154 2.48 14.55 0.51
N HIS A 155 2.87 14.57 1.79
CA HIS A 155 4.23 14.23 2.24
C HIS A 155 4.71 12.83 1.85
N LYS A 156 3.78 11.92 1.46
CA LYS A 156 4.13 10.56 0.99
C LYS A 156 4.51 10.55 -0.48
N ARG A 157 4.04 11.50 -1.28
CA ARG A 157 4.23 11.62 -2.73
C ARG A 157 5.21 12.71 -3.12
N ALA A 158 5.29 13.76 -2.31
CA ALA A 158 6.21 14.86 -2.57
C ALA A 158 7.68 14.40 -2.48
N PRO A 159 8.57 14.99 -3.28
CA PRO A 159 10.00 14.82 -3.11
C PRO A 159 10.44 15.12 -1.66
N ILE A 160 11.52 14.49 -1.22
CA ILE A 160 12.08 14.76 0.10
C ILE A 160 12.45 16.24 0.17
N ALA A 161 11.93 16.93 1.20
CA ALA A 161 12.28 18.33 1.43
C ALA A 161 13.78 18.47 1.71
N THR A 162 14.43 19.34 0.97
CA THR A 162 15.86 19.64 1.13
C THR A 162 16.04 21.11 1.41
N TYR A 163 17.01 21.44 2.25
CA TYR A 163 17.42 22.83 2.43
C TYR A 163 18.05 23.34 1.12
N ARG A 164 17.48 24.41 0.60
CA ARG A 164 18.08 25.18 -0.50
C ARG A 164 18.50 26.52 0.10
N GLY A 165 19.78 26.65 0.39
CA GLY A 165 20.39 27.89 0.81
C GLY A 165 20.27 29.01 -0.23
#